data_a6f67c92133ed264662b3457f12dbc9e
#
_entry.id   a6f67c92133ed264662b3457f12dbc9e
#
_cell.length_a   1.000
_cell.length_b   1.000
_cell.length_c   1.000
_cell.angle_alpha   90.00
_cell.angle_beta   90.00
_cell.angle_gamma   90.00
#
_symmetry.space_group_name_H-M   'P 1'
#
loop_
_entity.id
_entity.type
_entity.pdbx_description
1 polymer ?
#
loop_
_entity_poly.entity_id
_entity_poly.type
_entity_poly.pdbx_seq_one_letter_code
_entity_poly.pdbx_strand_id
1 'polypeptide(L)'
;VPKVITKIDQLGYYDMLQKSGIYSAVSTKTSTTDRIIRFVRLIGNAQGSTVKRVFHIIDDTTEILEFEAKENFKRFDIPIQKLNLKKHLLVAGIIRKGELITPSGQDVIKLGDNVIIVTLEEGLDDLKDILEF
;
A
#
# COMPACT_ATOMS: atom_id res chain seq x y z
N VAL A 1 15.71 -27.90 -3.82
CA VAL A 1 15.81 -27.35 -5.18
C VAL A 1 16.27 -25.93 -5.08
N PRO A 2 17.30 -25.49 -5.85
CA PRO A 2 17.71 -24.09 -5.87
C PRO A 2 16.54 -23.19 -6.36
N LYS A 3 16.43 -21.98 -5.81
CA LYS A 3 15.40 -21.02 -6.19
C LYS A 3 15.59 -20.65 -7.66
N VAL A 4 14.56 -20.86 -8.49
CA VAL A 4 14.54 -20.50 -9.91
C VAL A 4 13.75 -19.22 -10.07
N ILE A 5 14.31 -18.22 -10.76
CA ILE A 5 13.64 -16.98 -11.13
C ILE A 5 13.53 -16.97 -12.66
N THR A 6 12.34 -16.87 -13.19
CA THR A 6 12.06 -16.86 -14.62
C THR A 6 11.71 -15.44 -15.06
N LYS A 7 12.43 -14.91 -16.06
CA LYS A 7 12.05 -13.66 -16.72
C LYS A 7 11.00 -13.95 -17.80
N ILE A 8 9.94 -13.16 -17.83
CA ILE A 8 8.90 -13.20 -18.87
C ILE A 8 8.75 -11.85 -19.54
N ASP A 9 8.61 -11.88 -20.88
CA ASP A 9 8.47 -10.66 -21.67
C ASP A 9 7.01 -10.38 -22.07
N GLN A 10 6.13 -11.39 -21.97
CA GLN A 10 4.71 -11.28 -22.29
C GLN A 10 3.88 -11.53 -21.03
N LEU A 11 3.10 -10.53 -20.61
CA LEU A 11 2.26 -10.57 -19.41
C LEU A 11 1.19 -11.68 -19.45
N GLY A 12 0.69 -12.04 -20.66
CA GLY A 12 -0.29 -13.11 -20.81
C GLY A 12 0.16 -14.51 -20.36
N TYR A 13 1.47 -14.72 -20.19
CA TYR A 13 1.99 -15.98 -19.65
C TYR A 13 2.10 -16.01 -18.12
N TYR A 14 1.94 -14.87 -17.46
CA TYR A 14 2.09 -14.78 -16.01
C TYR A 14 1.09 -15.67 -15.26
N ASP A 15 -0.18 -15.58 -15.62
CA ASP A 15 -1.26 -16.39 -15.03
C ASP A 15 -1.07 -17.89 -15.29
N MET A 16 -0.61 -18.24 -16.50
CA MET A 16 -0.34 -19.62 -16.85
C MET A 16 0.80 -20.21 -16.02
N LEU A 17 1.86 -19.43 -15.78
CA LEU A 17 3.00 -19.83 -14.95
C LEU A 17 2.60 -19.99 -13.48
N GLN A 18 1.80 -19.07 -12.94
CA GLN A 18 1.26 -19.19 -11.58
C GLN A 18 0.40 -20.45 -11.41
N LYS A 19 -0.51 -20.70 -12.34
CA LYS A 19 -1.33 -21.93 -12.36
C LYS A 19 -0.50 -23.21 -12.46
N SER A 20 0.70 -23.10 -13.03
CA SER A 20 1.68 -24.22 -13.12
C SER A 20 2.58 -24.31 -11.89
N GLY A 21 2.36 -23.52 -10.85
CA GLY A 21 3.16 -23.56 -9.62
C GLY A 21 4.50 -22.79 -9.71
N ILE A 22 4.70 -21.97 -10.73
CA ILE A 22 5.91 -21.15 -10.91
C ILE A 22 5.61 -19.74 -10.41
N TYR A 23 5.91 -19.48 -9.13
CA TYR A 23 5.63 -18.19 -8.47
C TYR A 23 6.79 -17.18 -8.56
N SER A 24 7.93 -17.56 -9.10
CA SER A 24 9.12 -16.70 -9.20
C SER A 24 9.32 -16.16 -10.62
N ALA A 25 8.24 -15.69 -11.26
CA ALA A 25 8.29 -15.02 -12.55
C ALA A 25 8.41 -13.51 -12.38
N VAL A 26 9.30 -12.87 -13.16
CA VAL A 26 9.52 -11.42 -13.15
C VAL A 26 9.35 -10.88 -14.56
N SER A 27 8.52 -9.87 -14.73
CA SER A 27 8.38 -9.12 -15.97
C SER A 27 9.11 -7.79 -15.90
N THR A 28 9.97 -7.51 -16.87
CA THR A 28 10.66 -6.21 -16.98
C THR A 28 9.68 -5.07 -17.26
N LYS A 29 8.59 -5.34 -17.99
CA LYS A 29 7.54 -4.34 -18.28
C LYS A 29 6.83 -3.91 -17.00
N THR A 30 6.37 -4.88 -16.20
CA THR A 30 5.70 -4.59 -14.91
C THR A 30 6.64 -3.86 -13.97
N SER A 31 7.89 -4.31 -13.82
CA SER A 31 8.88 -3.64 -12.97
C SER A 31 9.17 -2.21 -13.40
N THR A 32 9.15 -1.91 -14.70
CA THR A 32 9.36 -0.54 -15.22
C THR A 32 8.11 0.32 -14.97
N THR A 33 6.91 -0.21 -15.20
CA THR A 33 5.65 0.49 -14.92
C THR A 33 5.54 0.85 -13.45
N ASP A 34 5.81 -0.09 -12.54
CA ASP A 34 5.81 0.15 -11.10
C ASP A 34 6.83 1.22 -10.68
N ARG A 35 7.98 1.26 -11.34
CA ARG A 35 8.99 2.32 -11.09
C ARG A 35 8.50 3.68 -11.56
N ILE A 36 7.85 3.76 -12.71
CA ILE A 36 7.29 5.00 -13.24
C ILE A 36 6.15 5.49 -12.35
N ILE A 37 5.21 4.61 -11.97
CA ILE A 37 4.12 4.95 -11.06
C ILE A 37 4.66 5.45 -9.73
N ARG A 38 5.64 4.75 -9.14
CA ARG A 38 6.31 5.21 -7.91
C ARG A 38 6.97 6.56 -8.08
N PHE A 39 7.64 6.80 -9.20
CA PHE A 39 8.29 8.09 -9.49
C PHE A 39 7.29 9.22 -9.65
N VAL A 40 6.19 9.00 -10.38
CA VAL A 40 5.11 10.00 -10.54
C VAL A 40 4.46 10.32 -9.19
N ARG A 41 4.18 9.31 -8.37
CA ARG A 41 3.63 9.51 -7.01
C ARG A 41 4.63 10.19 -6.07
N LEU A 42 5.95 9.91 -6.19
CA LEU A 42 6.98 10.63 -5.45
C LEU A 42 7.04 12.12 -5.83
N ILE A 43 6.84 12.46 -7.09
CA ILE A 43 6.75 13.87 -7.51
C ILE A 43 5.48 14.52 -6.94
N GLY A 44 4.35 13.82 -6.95
CA GLY A 44 3.12 14.24 -6.28
C GLY A 44 3.33 14.46 -4.78
N ASN A 45 4.11 13.60 -4.12
CA ASN A 45 4.49 13.73 -2.71
C ASN A 45 5.33 14.98 -2.42
N ALA A 46 6.14 15.46 -3.36
CA ALA A 46 6.85 16.73 -3.22
C ALA A 46 5.90 17.93 -3.09
N GLN A 47 4.63 17.77 -3.46
CA GLN A 47 3.56 18.77 -3.29
C GLN A 47 2.69 18.56 -2.03
N GLY A 48 3.10 17.68 -1.10
CA GLY A 48 2.43 17.50 0.20
C GLY A 48 1.75 16.17 0.45
N SER A 49 1.78 15.23 -0.49
CA SER A 49 1.29 13.86 -0.27
C SER A 49 2.10 13.15 0.83
N THR A 50 1.45 12.27 1.58
CA THR A 50 2.04 11.53 2.71
C THR A 50 2.36 10.08 2.37
N VAL A 51 2.14 9.65 1.11
CA VAL A 51 2.45 8.27 0.65
C VAL A 51 3.95 8.03 0.64
N LYS A 52 4.43 7.07 1.44
CA LYS A 52 5.83 6.63 1.45
C LYS A 52 6.08 5.49 0.48
N ARG A 53 5.17 4.53 0.41
CA ARG A 53 5.31 3.32 -0.40
C ARG A 53 3.97 2.87 -0.95
N VAL A 54 4.03 2.30 -2.15
CA VAL A 54 2.89 1.66 -2.82
C VAL A 54 3.32 0.28 -3.28
N PHE A 55 2.52 -0.72 -2.95
CA PHE A 55 2.68 -2.09 -3.43
C PHE A 55 1.35 -2.57 -3.98
N HIS A 56 1.35 -3.18 -5.17
CA HIS A 56 0.19 -3.87 -5.72
C HIS A 56 0.31 -5.36 -5.42
N ILE A 57 -0.78 -5.98 -4.97
CA ILE A 57 -0.84 -7.43 -4.74
C ILE A 57 -1.68 -8.07 -5.86
N ILE A 58 -1.12 -9.11 -6.40
CA ILE A 58 -1.65 -10.25 -7.19
C ILE A 58 -2.62 -9.93 -8.34
N ASP A 59 -3.60 -9.04 -8.21
CA ASP A 59 -4.66 -8.83 -9.23
C ASP A 59 -4.81 -7.37 -9.69
N ASP A 60 -3.78 -6.54 -9.54
CA ASP A 60 -3.78 -5.08 -9.87
C ASP A 60 -4.93 -4.25 -9.24
N THR A 61 -5.81 -4.90 -8.46
CA THR A 61 -6.99 -4.28 -7.82
C THR A 61 -6.76 -3.94 -6.35
N THR A 62 -5.79 -4.59 -5.71
CA THR A 62 -5.49 -4.38 -4.29
C THR A 62 -4.20 -3.61 -4.12
N GLU A 63 -4.29 -2.44 -3.53
CA GLU A 63 -3.12 -1.63 -3.19
C GLU A 63 -2.76 -1.78 -1.70
N ILE A 64 -1.47 -1.85 -1.41
CA ILE A 64 -0.93 -1.61 -0.07
C ILE A 64 -0.21 -0.27 -0.10
N LEU A 65 -0.64 0.63 0.75
CA LEU A 65 -0.12 1.99 0.85
C LEU A 65 0.49 2.21 2.23
N GLU A 66 1.67 2.79 2.29
CA GLU A 66 2.27 3.25 3.54
C GLU A 66 2.23 4.77 3.58
N PHE A 67 1.48 5.31 4.54
CA PHE A 67 1.36 6.75 4.78
C PHE A 67 2.09 7.18 6.04
N GLU A 68 2.71 8.36 6.02
CA GLU A 68 3.14 9.03 7.23
C GLU A 68 2.01 9.87 7.82
N ALA A 69 1.69 9.66 9.08
CA ALA A 69 0.68 10.42 9.80
C ALA A 69 1.22 11.81 10.16
N LYS A 70 0.89 12.80 9.33
CA LYS A 70 1.26 14.20 9.48
C LYS A 70 0.11 15.03 10.04
N GLU A 71 0.38 16.28 10.45
CA GLU A 71 -0.59 17.19 11.08
C GLU A 71 -1.89 17.39 10.32
N ASN A 72 -1.89 17.19 9.00
CA ASN A 72 -3.06 17.31 8.14
C ASN A 72 -4.11 16.21 8.34
N PHE A 73 -3.77 15.08 8.96
CA PHE A 73 -4.70 13.99 9.25
C PHE A 73 -5.76 14.39 10.29
N LYS A 74 -5.44 15.20 11.30
CA LYS A 74 -6.34 15.78 12.32
C LYS A 74 -7.24 14.80 13.10
N ARG A 75 -7.08 13.50 12.96
CA ARG A 75 -7.88 12.45 13.63
C ARG A 75 -7.01 11.57 14.52
N PHE A 76 -6.03 12.18 15.17
CA PHE A 76 -5.15 11.51 16.12
C PHE A 76 -5.88 11.14 17.41
N ASP A 77 -5.37 10.09 18.06
CA ASP A 77 -5.86 9.60 19.37
C ASP A 77 -7.34 9.21 19.39
N ILE A 78 -7.93 9.00 18.22
CA ILE A 78 -9.27 8.44 18.07
C ILE A 78 -9.13 6.94 17.75
N PRO A 79 -9.82 6.04 18.49
CA PRO A 79 -9.82 4.61 18.18
C PRO A 79 -10.20 4.34 16.72
N ILE A 80 -9.46 3.46 16.05
CA ILE A 80 -9.63 3.14 14.62
C ILE A 80 -11.07 2.77 14.31
N GLN A 81 -11.74 2.00 15.19
CA GLN A 81 -13.15 1.64 15.03
C GLN A 81 -14.13 2.83 15.05
N LYS A 82 -13.69 3.99 15.56
CA LYS A 82 -14.49 5.24 15.58
C LYS A 82 -14.13 6.19 14.44
N LEU A 83 -13.10 5.86 13.66
CA LEU A 83 -12.81 6.56 12.44
C LEU A 83 -13.84 6.13 11.39
N ASN A 84 -14.43 7.10 10.71
CA ASN A 84 -15.32 6.82 9.58
C ASN A 84 -14.46 6.48 8.35
N LEU A 85 -14.02 5.22 8.26
CA LEU A 85 -13.16 4.76 7.18
C LEU A 85 -13.99 4.44 5.93
N LYS A 86 -13.42 4.70 4.76
CA LYS A 86 -14.00 4.28 3.48
C LYS A 86 -14.20 2.76 3.45
N LYS A 87 -15.15 2.31 2.61
CA LYS A 87 -15.40 0.88 2.38
C LYS A 87 -14.17 0.24 1.72
N HIS A 88 -14.06 -1.07 1.85
CA HIS A 88 -12.98 -1.85 1.24
C HIS A 88 -11.56 -1.38 1.60
N LEU A 89 -11.40 -0.85 2.82
CA LEU A 89 -10.15 -0.36 3.36
C LEU A 89 -9.88 -1.00 4.73
N LEU A 90 -8.63 -1.42 4.92
CA LEU A 90 -8.16 -2.00 6.17
C LEU A 90 -6.88 -1.28 6.63
N VAL A 91 -6.85 -0.86 7.89
CA VAL A 91 -5.60 -0.46 8.55
C VAL A 91 -4.88 -1.74 8.97
N ALA A 92 -3.93 -2.18 8.16
CA ALA A 92 -3.25 -3.48 8.33
C ALA A 92 -2.07 -3.42 9.32
N GLY A 93 -1.47 -2.25 9.50
CA GLY A 93 -0.33 -2.08 10.39
C GLY A 93 -0.07 -0.63 10.75
N ILE A 94 0.60 -0.45 11.89
CA ILE A 94 1.14 0.85 12.31
C ILE A 94 2.60 0.65 12.68
N ILE A 95 3.49 1.38 12.04
CA ILE A 95 4.91 1.39 12.43
C ILE A 95 5.13 2.63 13.29
N ARG A 96 5.41 2.40 14.56
CA ARG A 96 5.67 3.44 15.57
C ARG A 96 7.06 3.28 16.14
N LYS A 97 7.91 4.30 15.98
CA LYS A 97 9.31 4.27 16.45
C LYS A 97 10.11 3.05 15.94
N GLY A 98 9.80 2.58 14.73
CA GLY A 98 10.45 1.43 14.12
C GLY A 98 9.85 0.06 14.48
N GLU A 99 8.87 0.00 15.38
CA GLU A 99 8.17 -1.23 15.76
C GLU A 99 6.85 -1.37 14.99
N LEU A 100 6.60 -2.55 14.45
CA LEU A 100 5.34 -2.89 13.78
C LEU A 100 4.29 -3.32 14.79
N ILE A 101 3.18 -2.63 14.79
CA ILE A 101 1.98 -2.91 15.58
C ILE A 101 0.91 -3.42 14.62
N THR A 102 0.31 -4.58 14.92
CA THR A 102 -0.90 -5.05 14.26
C THR A 102 -2.09 -4.42 15.01
N PRO A 103 -2.76 -3.41 14.42
CA PRO A 103 -3.74 -2.64 15.15
C PRO A 103 -5.07 -3.41 15.33
N SER A 104 -5.67 -3.20 16.49
CA SER A 104 -7.08 -3.53 16.77
C SER A 104 -7.96 -2.30 16.58
N GLY A 105 -9.28 -2.47 16.63
CA GLY A 105 -10.20 -1.34 16.57
C GLY A 105 -10.07 -0.32 17.72
N GLN A 106 -9.43 -0.69 18.83
CA GLN A 106 -9.21 0.19 20.00
C GLN A 106 -7.91 1.00 19.89
N ASP A 107 -7.00 0.59 18.99
CA ASP A 107 -5.75 1.29 18.79
C ASP A 107 -5.98 2.64 18.10
N VAL A 108 -5.01 3.54 18.27
CA VAL A 108 -5.06 4.92 17.77
C VAL A 108 -3.86 5.22 16.88
N ILE A 109 -4.07 6.06 15.88
CA ILE A 109 -2.99 6.62 15.06
C ILE A 109 -2.44 7.85 15.77
N LYS A 110 -1.11 7.95 15.82
CA LYS A 110 -0.40 9.10 16.41
C LYS A 110 0.40 9.84 15.36
N LEU A 111 0.69 11.10 15.64
CA LEU A 111 1.57 11.90 14.80
C LEU A 111 2.94 11.22 14.63
N GLY A 112 3.41 11.12 13.40
CA GLY A 112 4.67 10.48 13.05
C GLY A 112 4.61 8.96 12.90
N ASP A 113 3.46 8.32 13.08
CA ASP A 113 3.28 6.90 12.74
C ASP A 113 3.36 6.70 11.23
N ASN A 114 3.90 5.56 10.80
CA ASN A 114 3.67 5.09 9.43
C ASN A 114 2.51 4.09 9.46
N VAL A 115 1.46 4.40 8.74
CA VAL A 115 0.21 3.62 8.70
C VAL A 115 0.17 2.82 7.42
N ILE A 116 0.03 1.49 7.54
CA ILE A 116 -0.08 0.57 6.42
C ILE A 116 -1.56 0.31 6.16
N ILE A 117 -2.01 0.67 4.97
CA ILE A 117 -3.38 0.53 4.50
C ILE A 117 -3.42 -0.52 3.40
N VAL A 118 -4.40 -1.42 3.47
CA VAL A 118 -4.76 -2.31 2.37
C VAL A 118 -6.12 -1.87 1.84
N THR A 119 -6.23 -1.64 0.55
CA THR A 119 -7.44 -1.07 -0.05
C THR A 119 -7.70 -1.59 -1.46
N LEU A 120 -8.98 -1.62 -1.85
CA LEU A 120 -9.43 -1.77 -3.23
C LEU A 120 -9.77 -0.41 -3.87
N GLU A 121 -9.66 0.67 -3.10
CA GLU A 121 -9.92 2.04 -3.58
C GLU A 121 -8.66 2.59 -4.26
N GLU A 122 -8.84 3.19 -5.42
CA GLU A 122 -7.76 3.85 -6.16
C GLU A 122 -7.64 5.33 -5.75
N GLY A 123 -6.44 5.90 -5.93
CA GLY A 123 -6.23 7.35 -5.82
C GLY A 123 -6.17 7.89 -4.39
N LEU A 124 -5.78 7.07 -3.40
CA LEU A 124 -5.46 7.56 -2.07
C LEU A 124 -4.05 8.17 -2.07
N ASP A 125 -3.96 9.49 -2.01
CA ASP A 125 -2.70 10.23 -2.03
C ASP A 125 -2.26 10.72 -0.65
N ASP A 126 -3.16 10.71 0.32
CA ASP A 126 -2.90 11.17 1.68
C ASP A 126 -3.62 10.30 2.71
N LEU A 127 -3.08 10.23 3.94
CA LEU A 127 -3.71 9.46 5.03
C LEU A 127 -5.14 9.96 5.34
N LYS A 128 -5.43 11.24 5.18
CA LYS A 128 -6.79 11.77 5.37
C LYS A 128 -7.80 11.20 4.37
N ASP A 129 -7.35 10.74 3.20
CA ASP A 129 -8.21 10.22 2.13
C ASP A 129 -8.82 8.85 2.47
N ILE A 130 -8.34 8.21 3.56
CA ILE A 130 -8.95 6.98 4.08
C ILE A 130 -10.30 7.23 4.76
N LEU A 131 -10.60 8.49 5.09
CA LEU A 131 -11.82 8.88 5.80
C LEU A 131 -12.98 9.12 4.81
N GLU A 132 -14.16 8.67 5.20
CA GLU A 132 -15.41 9.03 4.52
C GLU A 132 -15.89 10.38 5.10
N PHE A 133 -16.19 11.34 4.25
CA PHE A 133 -16.69 12.67 4.64
C PHE A 133 -18.21 12.71 4.65
#